data_45f74bc0ed2d2a27100d026e4e02ace0
#
_entry.id   45f74bc0ed2d2a27100d026e4e02ace0
#
_cell.length_a   1.000
_cell.length_b   1.000
_cell.length_c   1.000
_cell.angle_alpha   90.00
_cell.angle_beta   90.00
_cell.angle_gamma   90.00
#
_symmetry.space_group_name_H-M   'P 1'
#
loop_
_entity.id
_entity.type
_entity.pdbx_description
1 polymer ?
#
loop_
_entity_poly.entity_id
_entity_poly.type
_entity_poly.pdbx_seq_one_letter_code
_entity_poly.pdbx_strand_id
1 'polypeptide(L)'
;MPLLKSTPFIFVKEENSIYKRSMKMCSRQNYSPNIIMKPDQVVSAFNMAGRGVGATFIPDGLIVNLPYEVPLCFYKMNEELAVRYVYLYKKRNKYLTKAMEEFIRVAVGDEAFQKVREQREKENQEKKGSDKKGDK
;
A
#
# COMPACT_ATOMS: atom_id res chain seq x y z
N MET A 1 17.78 -7.41 -16.67
CA MET A 1 18.33 -7.65 -15.31
C MET A 1 19.30 -8.85 -15.31
N PRO A 2 20.49 -8.76 -15.89
CA PRO A 2 21.41 -9.92 -15.95
C PRO A 2 21.97 -10.31 -14.56
N LEU A 3 22.17 -9.35 -13.68
CA LEU A 3 22.74 -9.58 -12.35
C LEU A 3 21.86 -10.38 -11.37
N LEU A 4 20.56 -10.53 -11.66
CA LEU A 4 19.63 -11.23 -10.77
C LEU A 4 19.31 -12.67 -11.21
N LYS A 5 19.88 -13.15 -12.33
CA LYS A 5 19.54 -14.47 -12.88
C LYS A 5 19.85 -15.65 -11.94
N SER A 6 20.86 -15.52 -11.09
CA SER A 6 21.26 -16.54 -10.12
C SER A 6 20.90 -16.21 -8.68
N THR A 7 20.31 -15.02 -8.43
CA THR A 7 19.98 -14.58 -7.06
C THR A 7 18.76 -15.38 -6.56
N PRO A 8 18.86 -16.04 -5.39
CA PRO A 8 17.70 -16.64 -4.76
C PRO A 8 16.75 -15.55 -4.24
N PHE A 9 15.45 -15.76 -4.43
CA PHE A 9 14.42 -14.85 -3.96
C PHE A 9 13.55 -15.48 -2.89
N ILE A 10 13.19 -14.65 -1.91
CA ILE A 10 12.22 -14.94 -0.87
C ILE A 10 10.99 -14.10 -1.19
N PHE A 11 9.92 -14.73 -1.64
CA PHE A 11 8.64 -14.07 -1.90
C PHE A 11 7.67 -14.39 -0.76
N VAL A 12 6.77 -13.47 -0.47
CA VAL A 12 5.62 -13.79 0.40
C VAL A 12 4.64 -14.71 -0.33
N LYS A 13 3.68 -15.30 0.37
CA LYS A 13 2.65 -16.17 -0.23
C LYS A 13 1.83 -15.45 -1.32
N GLU A 14 1.25 -16.22 -2.21
CA GLU A 14 0.61 -15.77 -3.47
C GLU A 14 -0.63 -14.91 -3.26
N GLU A 15 -1.31 -15.06 -2.12
CA GLU A 15 -2.46 -14.27 -1.72
C GLU A 15 -2.08 -12.81 -1.43
N ASN A 16 -0.83 -12.58 -1.08
CA ASN A 16 -0.34 -11.24 -0.74
C ASN A 16 -0.22 -10.34 -1.97
N SER A 17 -0.66 -9.10 -1.83
CA SER A 17 -0.59 -8.12 -2.91
C SER A 17 0.85 -7.80 -3.35
N ILE A 18 1.83 -7.94 -2.45
CA ILE A 18 3.25 -7.75 -2.75
C ILE A 18 3.72 -8.84 -3.72
N TYR A 19 3.37 -10.11 -3.47
CA TYR A 19 3.69 -11.20 -4.39
C TYR A 19 3.18 -10.91 -5.81
N LYS A 20 1.88 -10.62 -5.93
CA LYS A 20 1.23 -10.38 -7.23
C LYS A 20 1.88 -9.23 -8.00
N ARG A 21 2.23 -8.15 -7.30
CA ARG A 21 2.90 -6.98 -7.90
C ARG A 21 4.33 -7.29 -8.30
N SER A 22 5.10 -7.92 -7.43
CA SER A 22 6.49 -8.29 -7.69
C SER A 22 6.60 -9.27 -8.86
N MET A 23 5.72 -10.27 -8.93
CA MET A 23 5.66 -11.19 -10.07
C MET A 23 5.31 -10.47 -11.38
N LYS A 24 4.36 -9.53 -11.33
CA LYS A 24 4.02 -8.72 -12.51
C LYS A 24 5.17 -7.84 -12.97
N MET A 25 5.94 -7.25 -12.04
CA MET A 25 7.15 -6.48 -12.37
C MET A 25 8.22 -7.38 -13.02
N CYS A 26 8.45 -8.56 -12.46
CA CYS A 26 9.38 -9.53 -13.03
C CYS A 26 8.96 -9.95 -14.45
N SER A 27 7.67 -10.27 -14.65
CA SER A 27 7.12 -10.66 -15.94
C SER A 27 7.26 -9.56 -17.01
N ARG A 28 7.03 -8.29 -16.66
CA ARG A 28 7.24 -7.16 -17.60
C ARG A 28 8.69 -7.04 -18.08
N GLN A 29 9.64 -7.52 -17.30
CA GLN A 29 11.06 -7.53 -17.65
C GLN A 29 11.52 -8.88 -18.26
N ASN A 30 10.59 -9.74 -18.64
CA ASN A 30 10.88 -11.11 -19.10
C ASN A 30 11.82 -11.86 -18.15
N TYR A 31 11.63 -11.65 -16.84
CA TYR A 31 12.43 -12.24 -15.79
C TYR A 31 11.61 -13.21 -14.95
N SER A 32 12.12 -14.44 -14.79
CA SER A 32 11.55 -15.44 -13.87
C SER A 32 12.45 -15.55 -12.63
N PRO A 33 11.97 -15.11 -11.45
CA PRO A 33 12.78 -15.18 -10.24
C PRO A 33 12.94 -16.61 -9.73
N ASN A 34 14.14 -16.94 -9.23
CA ASN A 34 14.39 -18.21 -8.55
C ASN A 34 13.84 -18.12 -7.11
N ILE A 35 12.59 -18.51 -6.91
CA ILE A 35 11.90 -18.41 -5.61
C ILE A 35 12.24 -19.65 -4.78
N ILE A 36 12.99 -19.47 -3.70
CA ILE A 36 13.43 -20.54 -2.80
C ILE A 36 12.55 -20.69 -1.56
N MET A 37 11.84 -19.63 -1.14
CA MET A 37 10.97 -19.63 0.04
C MET A 37 9.78 -18.70 -0.14
N LYS A 38 8.63 -19.05 0.51
CA LYS A 38 7.40 -18.25 0.50
C LYS A 38 6.83 -18.10 1.92
N PRO A 39 7.42 -17.27 2.80
CA PRO A 39 6.86 -17.01 4.12
C PRO A 39 5.52 -16.27 4.05
N ASP A 40 4.72 -16.38 5.11
CA ASP A 40 3.42 -15.72 5.22
C ASP A 40 3.55 -14.19 5.27
N GLN A 41 4.56 -13.70 5.96
CA GLN A 41 4.70 -12.30 6.29
C GLN A 41 5.94 -11.65 5.67
N VAL A 42 5.79 -10.38 5.28
CA VAL A 42 6.88 -9.58 4.70
C VAL A 42 8.04 -9.40 5.68
N VAL A 43 7.74 -9.25 6.97
CA VAL A 43 8.77 -9.13 8.03
C VAL A 43 9.63 -10.38 8.10
N SER A 44 9.04 -11.56 7.94
CA SER A 44 9.80 -12.82 7.90
C SER A 44 10.71 -12.89 6.68
N ALA A 45 10.21 -12.50 5.50
CA ALA A 45 11.02 -12.41 4.29
C ALA A 45 12.18 -11.41 4.44
N PHE A 46 11.92 -10.25 5.06
CA PHE A 46 12.93 -9.24 5.37
C PHE A 46 14.03 -9.79 6.28
N ASN A 47 13.67 -10.44 7.39
CA ASN A 47 14.63 -11.02 8.34
C ASN A 47 15.48 -12.14 7.71
N MET A 48 14.88 -12.94 6.81
CA MET A 48 15.62 -13.96 6.06
C MET A 48 16.62 -13.33 5.09
N ALA A 49 16.22 -12.28 4.37
CA ALA A 49 17.12 -11.53 3.49
C ALA A 49 18.28 -10.91 4.29
N GLY A 50 17.99 -10.35 5.46
CA GLY A 50 19.00 -9.82 6.38
C GLY A 50 20.04 -10.86 6.84
N ARG A 51 19.67 -12.13 6.84
CA ARG A 51 20.58 -13.25 7.15
C ARG A 51 21.29 -13.84 5.92
N GLY A 52 21.16 -13.17 4.75
CA GLY A 52 21.84 -13.58 3.54
C GLY A 52 21.20 -14.76 2.79
N VAL A 53 19.96 -15.15 3.13
CA VAL A 53 19.26 -16.26 2.48
C VAL A 53 18.89 -15.94 1.04
N GLY A 54 18.62 -14.67 0.73
CA GLY A 54 18.25 -14.24 -0.63
C GLY A 54 17.72 -12.80 -0.67
N ALA A 55 17.26 -12.37 -1.82
CA ALA A 55 16.64 -11.06 -2.03
C ALA A 55 15.13 -11.12 -1.82
N THR A 56 14.52 -10.02 -1.39
CA THR A 56 13.06 -9.92 -1.23
C THR A 56 12.53 -8.54 -1.61
N PHE A 57 11.24 -8.46 -1.90
CA PHE A 57 10.53 -7.19 -2.12
C PHE A 57 9.83 -6.75 -0.83
N ILE A 58 10.08 -5.52 -0.41
CA ILE A 58 9.51 -4.95 0.80
C ILE A 58 8.92 -3.56 0.54
N PRO A 59 7.89 -3.13 1.28
CA PRO A 59 7.46 -1.74 1.30
C PRO A 59 8.52 -0.85 1.93
N ASP A 60 8.68 0.37 1.43
CA ASP A 60 9.62 1.37 1.96
C ASP A 60 9.37 1.71 3.43
N GLY A 61 8.11 1.80 3.85
CA GLY A 61 7.73 2.03 5.24
C GLY A 61 8.26 0.97 6.23
N LEU A 62 8.60 -0.22 5.76
CA LEU A 62 9.19 -1.25 6.59
C LEU A 62 10.65 -0.93 6.95
N ILE A 63 11.39 -0.30 6.04
CA ILE A 63 12.80 0.07 6.23
C ILE A 63 12.96 1.06 7.39
N VAL A 64 12.01 1.99 7.51
CA VAL A 64 12.06 3.05 8.53
C VAL A 64 11.70 2.52 9.92
N ASN A 65 10.84 1.50 10.00
CA ASN A 65 10.22 1.07 11.25
C ASN A 65 10.80 -0.24 11.83
N LEU A 66 11.64 -0.94 11.09
CA LEU A 66 12.27 -2.17 11.58
C LEU A 66 13.75 -1.92 11.86
N PRO A 67 14.22 -2.21 13.09
CA PRO A 67 15.64 -2.24 13.38
C PRO A 67 16.29 -3.39 12.59
N TYR A 68 17.37 -3.11 11.90
CA TYR A 68 18.21 -4.11 11.25
C TYR A 68 19.67 -3.87 11.61
N GLU A 69 20.32 -4.91 12.12
CA GLU A 69 21.72 -4.87 12.56
C GLU A 69 22.69 -5.38 11.48
N VAL A 70 22.16 -5.86 10.36
CA VAL A 70 22.93 -6.49 9.29
C VAL A 70 23.08 -5.56 8.09
N PRO A 71 24.21 -5.58 7.38
CA PRO A 71 24.42 -4.76 6.19
C PRO A 71 23.50 -5.21 5.06
N LEU A 72 22.42 -4.46 4.85
CA LEU A 72 21.46 -4.66 3.77
C LEU A 72 21.64 -3.59 2.69
N CYS A 73 21.59 -4.00 1.44
CA CYS A 73 21.51 -3.07 0.31
C CYS A 73 20.05 -2.94 -0.13
N PHE A 74 19.54 -1.70 -0.17
CA PHE A 74 18.18 -1.38 -0.60
C PHE A 74 18.19 -0.72 -1.98
N TYR A 75 17.37 -1.23 -2.87
CA TYR A 75 17.21 -0.70 -4.23
C TYR A 75 15.77 -0.24 -4.42
N LYS A 76 15.59 1.06 -4.64
CA LYS A 76 14.27 1.61 -4.96
C LYS A 76 13.83 1.15 -6.34
N MET A 77 12.64 0.57 -6.41
CA MET A 77 12.03 0.21 -7.69
C MET A 77 11.41 1.46 -8.33
N ASN A 78 11.92 1.84 -9.49
CA ASN A 78 11.38 2.96 -10.26
C ASN A 78 10.37 2.45 -11.30
N GLU A 79 9.25 1.94 -10.81
CA GLU A 79 8.18 1.41 -11.64
C GLU A 79 6.80 1.76 -11.04
N GLU A 80 5.83 2.05 -11.90
CA GLU A 80 4.47 2.39 -11.52
C GLU A 80 3.81 1.31 -10.64
N LEU A 81 4.08 0.03 -10.93
CA LEU A 81 3.60 -1.10 -10.13
C LEU A 81 4.20 -1.15 -8.72
N ALA A 82 5.31 -0.47 -8.47
CA ALA A 82 5.90 -0.40 -7.13
C ALA A 82 5.12 0.51 -6.18
N VAL A 83 4.32 1.43 -6.71
CA VAL A 83 3.49 2.34 -5.91
C VAL A 83 2.18 1.65 -5.50
N ARG A 84 1.82 1.76 -4.22
CA ARG A 84 0.57 1.26 -3.66
C ARG A 84 -0.22 2.37 -3.01
N TYR A 85 -1.48 2.52 -3.42
CA TYR A 85 -2.42 3.42 -2.77
C TYR A 85 -3.23 2.66 -1.71
N VAL A 86 -3.41 3.28 -0.57
CA VAL A 86 -4.28 2.80 0.50
C VAL A 86 -5.49 3.73 0.56
N TYR A 87 -6.68 3.15 0.58
CA TYR A 87 -7.94 3.90 0.58
C TYR A 87 -8.72 3.62 1.84
N LEU A 88 -9.26 4.69 2.43
CA LEU A 88 -10.22 4.59 3.51
C LEU A 88 -11.64 4.78 2.94
N TYR A 89 -12.48 3.78 3.11
CA TYR A 89 -13.86 3.80 2.61
C TYR A 89 -14.86 3.97 3.73
N LYS A 90 -15.90 4.78 3.48
CA LYS A 90 -17.07 4.88 4.33
C LYS A 90 -18.36 4.76 3.52
N LYS A 91 -19.44 4.27 4.13
CA LYS A 91 -20.76 4.25 3.49
C LYS A 91 -21.27 5.70 3.35
N ARG A 92 -21.72 6.09 2.14
CA ARG A 92 -22.11 7.48 1.79
C ARG A 92 -23.13 8.09 2.76
N ASN A 93 -24.16 7.35 3.13
CA ASN A 93 -25.28 7.84 3.94
C ASN A 93 -25.17 7.48 5.44
N LYS A 94 -24.01 7.05 5.90
CA LYS A 94 -23.81 6.75 7.33
C LYS A 94 -23.37 7.98 8.09
N TYR A 95 -24.04 8.23 9.24
CA TYR A 95 -23.61 9.25 10.18
C TYR A 95 -22.18 8.96 10.68
N LEU A 96 -21.35 9.98 10.73
CA LEU A 96 -20.03 9.90 11.32
C LEU A 96 -20.10 10.41 12.76
N THR A 97 -19.68 9.56 13.69
CA THR A 97 -19.47 10.01 15.07
C THR A 97 -18.21 10.88 15.15
N LYS A 98 -18.08 11.67 16.21
CA LYS A 98 -16.87 12.47 16.47
C LYS A 98 -15.60 11.60 16.48
N ALA A 99 -15.67 10.41 17.09
CA ALA A 99 -14.54 9.47 17.11
C ALA A 99 -14.14 8.99 15.71
N MET A 100 -15.12 8.76 14.82
CA MET A 100 -14.83 8.39 13.42
C MET A 100 -14.22 9.56 12.64
N GLU A 101 -14.65 10.77 12.88
CA GLU A 101 -14.08 11.97 12.26
C GLU A 101 -12.62 12.18 12.69
N GLU A 102 -12.34 12.04 13.99
CA GLU A 102 -10.97 12.10 14.53
C GLU A 102 -10.08 10.98 13.95
N PHE A 103 -10.59 9.76 13.86
CA PHE A 103 -9.86 8.67 13.24
C PHE A 103 -9.51 8.97 11.77
N ILE A 104 -10.47 9.48 11.01
CA ILE A 104 -10.23 9.86 9.60
C ILE A 104 -9.18 10.98 9.54
N ARG A 105 -9.27 11.99 10.38
CA ARG A 105 -8.32 13.09 10.45
C ARG A 105 -6.89 12.61 10.70
N VAL A 106 -6.70 11.72 11.67
CA VAL A 106 -5.40 11.13 11.99
C VAL A 106 -4.89 10.24 10.84
N ALA A 107 -5.78 9.49 10.20
CA ALA A 107 -5.40 8.54 9.14
C ALA A 107 -5.01 9.21 7.82
N VAL A 108 -5.66 10.34 7.47
CA VAL A 108 -5.43 11.02 6.18
C VAL A 108 -4.62 12.31 6.30
N GLY A 109 -4.44 12.83 7.51
CA GLY A 109 -3.84 14.13 7.79
C GLY A 109 -4.83 15.30 7.69
N ASP A 110 -4.51 16.41 8.37
CA ASP A 110 -5.41 17.55 8.52
C ASP A 110 -5.82 18.20 7.18
N GLU A 111 -4.89 18.38 6.24
CA GLU A 111 -5.21 18.97 4.93
C GLU A 111 -6.17 18.13 4.10
N ALA A 112 -5.93 16.82 4.03
CA ALA A 112 -6.78 15.91 3.27
C ALA A 112 -8.17 15.79 3.94
N PHE A 113 -8.23 15.82 5.27
CA PHE A 113 -9.47 15.81 6.03
C PHE A 113 -10.32 17.05 5.74
N GLN A 114 -9.75 18.24 5.70
CA GLN A 114 -10.45 19.48 5.37
C GLN A 114 -11.06 19.44 3.95
N LYS A 115 -10.29 18.98 2.96
CA LYS A 115 -10.78 18.81 1.58
C LYS A 115 -11.99 17.86 1.52
N VAL A 116 -11.94 16.74 2.24
CA VAL A 116 -13.05 15.77 2.30
C VAL A 116 -14.29 16.39 2.96
N ARG A 117 -14.09 17.22 3.97
CA ARG A 117 -15.16 17.91 4.68
C ARG A 117 -15.85 18.96 3.83
N GLU A 118 -15.10 19.79 3.13
CA GLU A 118 -15.61 20.79 2.18
C GLU A 118 -16.42 20.18 1.03
N GLN A 119 -15.92 19.08 0.45
CA GLN A 119 -16.66 18.36 -0.58
C GLN A 119 -18.00 17.84 -0.07
N ARG A 120 -18.04 17.35 1.16
CA ARG A 120 -19.27 16.85 1.78
C ARG A 120 -20.29 17.97 2.05
N GLU A 121 -19.83 19.13 2.46
CA GLU A 121 -20.70 20.30 2.67
C GLU A 121 -21.32 20.77 1.36
N LYS A 122 -20.58 20.79 0.27
CA LYS A 122 -21.07 21.09 -1.08
C LYS A 122 -22.13 20.08 -1.54
N GLU A 123 -21.86 18.77 -1.41
CA GLU A 123 -22.83 17.72 -1.78
C GLU A 123 -24.12 17.79 -0.96
N ASN A 124 -24.05 18.18 0.31
CA ASN A 124 -25.23 18.35 1.17
C ASN A 124 -26.03 19.59 0.83
N GLN A 125 -25.39 20.67 0.37
CA GLN A 125 -26.08 21.89 -0.09
C GLN A 125 -26.79 21.66 -1.41
N GLU A 126 -26.16 20.94 -2.35
CA GLU A 126 -26.77 20.58 -3.65
C GLU A 126 -28.03 19.72 -3.47
N LYS A 127 -28.00 18.76 -2.53
CA LYS A 127 -29.18 17.91 -2.23
C LYS A 127 -30.34 18.70 -1.63
N LYS A 128 -30.06 19.64 -0.71
CA LYS A 128 -31.09 20.51 -0.13
C LYS A 128 -31.70 21.49 -1.16
N GLY A 129 -30.94 21.82 -2.21
CA GLY A 129 -31.41 22.66 -3.32
C GLY A 129 -32.28 21.91 -4.30
N SER A 130 -32.10 20.60 -4.50
CA SER A 130 -32.89 19.79 -5.40
C SER A 130 -34.25 19.38 -4.81
N ASP A 131 -34.31 19.12 -3.49
CA ASP A 131 -35.57 18.77 -2.81
C ASP A 131 -36.58 19.95 -2.75
N LYS A 132 -36.10 21.20 -2.81
CA LYS A 132 -36.96 22.37 -2.85
C LYS A 132 -37.56 22.70 -4.22
N LYS A 133 -37.13 22.04 -5.31
CA LYS A 133 -37.61 22.24 -6.67
C LYS A 133 -38.66 21.21 -7.11
N GLY A 134 -38.94 20.19 -6.31
CA GLY A 134 -39.90 19.11 -6.62
C GLY A 134 -41.31 19.33 -6.09
N ASP A 135 -41.58 20.43 -5.38
CA ASP A 135 -42.88 20.71 -4.73
C ASP A 135 -43.48 22.01 -5.32
N LYS A 136 -43.71 21.99 -6.65
CA LYS A 136 -44.56 22.98 -7.32
C LYS A 136 -45.34 22.33 -8.46
#